data_3cb60ef6232d2fcd1772c1de682c0acb
#
_entry.id   3cb60ef6232d2fcd1772c1de682c0acb
#
_cell.length_a   1.000
_cell.length_b   1.000
_cell.length_c   1.000
_cell.angle_alpha   90.00
_cell.angle_beta   90.00
_cell.angle_gamma   90.00
#
_symmetry.space_group_name_H-M   'P 1'
#
loop_
_entity.id
_entity.type
_entity.pdbx_description
1 polymer ?
#
loop_
_entity_poly.entity_id
_entity_poly.type
_entity_poly.pdbx_seq_one_letter_code
_entity_poly.pdbx_strand_id
1 'polypeptide(L)'
;LLFHSSSTAQIAVKGDMVYTMAGDPIENGVVLLRNGKIERVGRFDVPSGYEVIEAAVVTPGLIDAHTVVGLAGYLNQPEDQDQVERSAPMQPELRAIDAYNPREALVTWVRGFGVTTIHTGHGPGVLVSGQTMIVKTVGNDVQEAVINPAAMVAVTLGNGARASSGSPGTRSKMIAMLRSELIKAQNYTGEDARDLRMETFKAVLDGEMRMLVTVERAHDILTTLRLAEEFGIDIVLDSASEAYLVTDQIKAAGVSVITHPTMARHGGERANATFEAAS
;
A
#
# COMPACT_ATOMS: atom_id res chain seq x y z
N LEU A 1 42.17 5.67 -18.74
CA LEU A 1 41.19 4.90 -17.94
C LEU A 1 41.18 5.51 -16.54
N LEU A 2 40.28 6.43 -16.30
CA LEU A 2 39.99 6.97 -14.98
C LEU A 2 39.09 5.95 -14.27
N PHE A 3 39.63 5.18 -13.35
CA PHE A 3 38.83 4.42 -12.38
C PHE A 3 38.11 5.42 -11.47
N HIS A 4 36.82 5.62 -11.68
CA HIS A 4 35.96 6.19 -10.66
C HIS A 4 35.89 5.14 -9.55
N SER A 5 36.69 5.29 -8.52
CA SER A 5 36.42 4.61 -7.25
C SER A 5 35.11 5.19 -6.73
N SER A 6 34.05 4.41 -6.78
CA SER A 6 32.81 4.71 -6.03
C SER A 6 33.23 4.79 -4.56
N SER A 7 33.41 6.01 -4.06
CA SER A 7 33.56 6.26 -2.63
C SER A 7 32.26 5.75 -2.01
N THR A 8 32.32 4.59 -1.38
CA THR A 8 31.20 4.05 -0.61
C THR A 8 30.98 5.00 0.56
N ALA A 9 29.93 5.81 0.46
CA ALA A 9 29.64 6.83 1.45
C ALA A 9 29.49 6.17 2.83
N GLN A 10 30.35 6.57 3.75
CA GLN A 10 30.25 6.23 5.17
C GLN A 10 29.59 7.41 5.85
N ILE A 11 28.39 7.23 6.34
CA ILE A 11 27.56 8.28 6.95
C ILE A 11 27.30 7.91 8.41
N ALA A 12 27.53 8.85 9.31
CA ALA A 12 27.13 8.76 10.69
C ALA A 12 26.01 9.77 10.96
N VAL A 13 24.83 9.30 11.33
CA VAL A 13 23.73 10.15 11.75
C VAL A 13 23.71 10.20 13.27
N LYS A 14 23.94 11.38 13.84
CA LYS A 14 23.87 11.65 15.28
C LYS A 14 22.53 12.28 15.62
N GLY A 15 21.87 11.78 16.64
CA GLY A 15 20.63 12.34 17.16
C GLY A 15 20.70 12.63 18.65
N ASP A 16 20.09 13.74 19.07
CA ASP A 16 19.84 13.93 20.51
C ASP A 16 18.96 12.80 21.02
N MET A 17 18.04 12.33 20.14
CA MET A 17 17.19 11.17 20.38
C MET A 17 17.13 10.29 19.11
N VAL A 18 17.47 9.00 19.25
CA VAL A 18 17.39 8.01 18.17
C VAL A 18 16.33 6.97 18.49
N TYR A 19 15.26 6.93 17.71
CA TYR A 19 14.18 5.93 17.79
C TYR A 19 14.49 4.79 16.84
N THR A 20 14.88 3.64 17.36
CA THR A 20 15.20 2.46 16.53
C THR A 20 13.96 1.66 16.13
N MET A 21 12.83 1.90 16.78
CA MET A 21 11.57 1.12 16.71
C MET A 21 11.74 -0.35 17.13
N ALA A 22 12.89 -0.72 17.73
CA ALA A 22 13.21 -2.08 18.19
C ALA A 22 13.53 -2.13 19.70
N GLY A 23 13.14 -1.11 20.44
CA GLY A 23 13.37 -0.96 21.88
C GLY A 23 13.29 0.50 22.30
N ASP A 24 13.80 0.80 23.51
CA ASP A 24 13.78 2.16 24.05
C ASP A 24 14.59 3.13 23.18
N PRO A 25 14.18 4.41 23.12
CA PRO A 25 14.93 5.45 22.44
C PRO A 25 16.35 5.63 23.03
N ILE A 26 17.30 5.94 22.17
CA ILE A 26 18.71 6.13 22.56
C ILE A 26 19.01 7.62 22.57
N GLU A 27 19.24 8.18 23.75
CA GLU A 27 19.70 9.56 23.92
C GLU A 27 21.15 9.70 23.42
N ASN A 28 21.44 10.80 22.71
CA ASN A 28 22.75 11.07 22.12
C ASN A 28 23.27 9.87 21.30
N GLY A 29 22.36 9.27 20.52
CA GLY A 29 22.63 8.08 19.75
C GLY A 29 23.31 8.37 18.41
N VAL A 30 23.97 7.34 17.87
CA VAL A 30 24.62 7.37 16.57
C VAL A 30 24.15 6.18 15.74
N VAL A 31 23.83 6.43 14.46
CA VAL A 31 23.56 5.42 13.45
C VAL A 31 24.68 5.48 12.42
N LEU A 32 25.47 4.41 12.28
CA LEU A 32 26.47 4.28 11.23
C LEU A 32 25.88 3.58 10.03
N LEU A 33 26.10 4.19 8.86
CA LEU A 33 25.67 3.68 7.56
C LEU A 33 26.92 3.44 6.70
N ARG A 34 27.00 2.22 6.14
CA ARG A 34 28.07 1.86 5.20
C ARG A 34 27.48 1.04 4.07
N ASN A 35 27.81 1.39 2.84
CA ASN A 35 27.34 0.68 1.65
C ASN A 35 25.81 0.57 1.58
N GLY A 36 25.08 1.63 1.99
CA GLY A 36 23.62 1.66 1.99
C GLY A 36 22.94 0.81 3.08
N LYS A 37 23.70 0.29 4.04
CA LYS A 37 23.19 -0.52 5.16
C LYS A 37 23.52 0.09 6.50
N ILE A 38 22.66 -0.13 7.49
CA ILE A 38 22.96 0.19 8.89
C ILE A 38 24.02 -0.79 9.38
N GLU A 39 25.18 -0.26 9.78
CA GLU A 39 26.32 -1.03 10.30
C GLU A 39 26.20 -1.18 11.81
N ARG A 40 25.87 -0.09 12.48
CA ARG A 40 25.79 -0.06 13.95
C ARG A 40 24.86 1.05 14.44
N VAL A 41 24.12 0.79 15.50
CA VAL A 41 23.32 1.78 16.21
C VAL A 41 23.65 1.72 17.69
N GLY A 42 23.76 2.85 18.35
CA GLY A 42 24.01 2.91 19.80
C GLY A 42 24.62 4.22 20.24
N ARG A 43 25.19 4.21 21.43
CA ARG A 43 25.87 5.35 22.04
C ARG A 43 27.39 5.09 21.98
N PHE A 44 28.08 5.77 21.07
CA PHE A 44 29.53 5.63 20.87
C PHE A 44 30.07 6.83 20.05
N ASP A 45 31.39 7.03 20.07
CA ASP A 45 32.06 8.05 19.26
C ASP A 45 32.07 7.65 17.78
N VAL A 46 31.84 8.64 16.90
CA VAL A 46 31.88 8.39 15.46
C VAL A 46 33.29 8.06 15.03
N PRO A 47 33.54 6.92 14.36
CA PRO A 47 34.86 6.59 13.82
C PRO A 47 35.34 7.60 12.77
N SER A 48 36.66 7.74 12.61
CA SER A 48 37.21 8.57 11.54
C SER A 48 36.80 8.08 10.16
N GLY A 49 36.59 9.03 9.23
CA GLY A 49 36.23 8.71 7.83
C GLY A 49 34.72 8.65 7.55
N TYR A 50 33.87 8.89 8.55
CA TYR A 50 32.44 9.05 8.35
C TYR A 50 32.08 10.52 8.15
N GLU A 51 31.20 10.79 7.18
CA GLU A 51 30.49 12.06 7.07
C GLU A 51 29.44 12.13 8.18
N VAL A 52 29.44 13.20 8.98
CA VAL A 52 28.52 13.33 10.12
C VAL A 52 27.33 14.22 9.77
N ILE A 53 26.14 13.69 9.96
CA ILE A 53 24.87 14.42 9.89
C ILE A 53 24.30 14.50 11.30
N GLU A 54 23.95 15.70 11.76
CA GLU A 54 23.35 15.92 13.09
C GLU A 54 21.88 16.30 12.99
N ALA A 55 21.04 15.73 13.85
CA ALA A 55 19.62 16.00 13.96
C ALA A 55 19.14 15.88 15.39
N ALA A 56 18.12 16.65 15.78
CA ALA A 56 17.51 16.52 17.10
C ALA A 56 16.86 15.13 17.28
N VAL A 57 16.17 14.64 16.25
CA VAL A 57 15.49 13.34 16.27
C VAL A 57 15.87 12.54 15.03
N VAL A 58 16.20 11.28 15.24
CA VAL A 58 16.52 10.31 14.18
C VAL A 58 15.56 9.13 14.28
N THR A 59 14.90 8.81 13.17
CA THR A 59 13.99 7.66 13.05
C THR A 59 14.30 6.88 11.78
N PRO A 60 13.88 5.62 11.66
CA PRO A 60 13.76 4.98 10.34
C PRO A 60 12.87 5.80 9.41
N GLY A 61 13.09 5.69 8.11
CA GLY A 61 12.22 6.32 7.14
C GLY A 61 10.77 5.82 7.28
N LEU A 62 9.81 6.74 7.12
CA LEU A 62 8.40 6.41 7.18
C LEU A 62 7.98 5.51 6.00
N ILE A 63 6.99 4.67 6.26
CA ILE A 63 6.36 3.80 5.26
C ILE A 63 4.90 4.22 5.13
N ASP A 64 4.49 4.65 3.94
CA ASP A 64 3.08 4.88 3.64
C ASP A 64 2.42 3.54 3.30
N ALA A 65 1.45 3.16 4.11
CA ALA A 65 0.82 1.84 4.04
C ALA A 65 -0.13 1.68 2.84
N HIS A 66 -0.71 2.76 2.30
CA HIS A 66 -1.50 2.75 1.07
C HIS A 66 -1.67 4.16 0.49
N THR A 67 -1.29 4.30 -0.76
CA THR A 67 -1.38 5.55 -1.52
C THR A 67 -1.56 5.29 -3.02
N VAL A 68 -1.78 6.35 -3.79
CA VAL A 68 -1.77 6.34 -5.27
C VAL A 68 -0.63 7.19 -5.83
N VAL A 69 0.31 7.61 -4.99
CA VAL A 69 1.46 8.43 -5.40
C VAL A 69 2.28 7.70 -6.46
N GLY A 70 2.59 8.42 -7.54
CA GLY A 70 3.29 7.89 -8.72
C GLY A 70 2.37 7.33 -9.81
N LEU A 71 1.06 7.08 -9.50
CA LEU A 71 0.01 6.79 -10.48
C LEU A 71 -0.96 7.97 -10.61
N ALA A 72 -1.04 8.84 -9.61
CA ALA A 72 -1.80 10.08 -9.66
C ALA A 72 -0.84 11.26 -9.71
N GLY A 73 -1.00 12.13 -10.70
CA GLY A 73 -0.13 13.28 -10.91
C GLY A 73 -0.47 14.45 -9.99
N TYR A 74 0.55 15.22 -9.66
CA TYR A 74 0.50 16.39 -8.78
C TYR A 74 -0.53 17.45 -9.20
N LEU A 75 -0.66 17.69 -10.51
CA LEU A 75 -1.58 18.71 -11.03
C LEU A 75 -3.00 18.18 -11.25
N ASN A 76 -3.25 16.91 -10.99
CA ASN A 76 -4.55 16.27 -11.17
C ASN A 76 -5.10 16.43 -12.61
N GLN A 77 -4.20 16.39 -13.60
CA GLN A 77 -4.56 16.44 -15.02
C GLN A 77 -4.99 15.05 -15.49
N PRO A 78 -5.93 14.94 -16.46
CA PRO A 78 -6.43 13.64 -16.93
C PRO A 78 -5.34 12.69 -17.41
N GLU A 79 -4.30 13.17 -18.07
CA GLU A 79 -3.17 12.41 -18.59
C GLU A 79 -2.23 11.86 -17.51
N ASP A 80 -2.36 12.30 -16.26
CA ASP A 80 -1.56 11.86 -15.11
C ASP A 80 -2.41 11.06 -14.09
N GLN A 81 -3.55 10.49 -14.51
CA GLN A 81 -4.49 9.84 -13.61
C GLN A 81 -4.65 8.34 -13.95
N ASP A 82 -3.60 7.56 -13.70
CA ASP A 82 -3.53 6.12 -13.98
C ASP A 82 -3.95 5.23 -12.79
N GLN A 83 -4.43 5.84 -11.71
CA GLN A 83 -4.80 5.09 -10.50
C GLN A 83 -6.12 4.33 -10.60
N VAL A 84 -7.01 4.65 -11.54
CA VAL A 84 -8.31 3.97 -11.69
C VAL A 84 -8.73 3.89 -13.16
N GLU A 85 -8.73 2.69 -13.72
CA GLU A 85 -9.34 2.39 -15.02
C GLU A 85 -10.84 2.06 -14.83
N ARG A 86 -11.71 2.72 -15.61
CA ARG A 86 -13.17 2.63 -15.48
C ARG A 86 -13.87 1.90 -16.64
N SER A 87 -13.12 1.33 -17.56
CA SER A 87 -13.68 0.62 -18.74
C SER A 87 -14.42 -0.67 -18.35
N ALA A 88 -14.05 -1.30 -17.23
CA ALA A 88 -14.72 -2.47 -16.70
C ALA A 88 -14.75 -2.46 -15.16
N PRO A 89 -15.74 -3.12 -14.55
CA PRO A 89 -15.87 -3.15 -13.08
C PRO A 89 -14.80 -3.97 -12.36
N MET A 90 -14.16 -4.90 -13.04
CA MET A 90 -13.11 -5.75 -12.45
C MET A 90 -11.99 -5.98 -13.45
N GLN A 91 -10.78 -5.57 -13.07
CA GLN A 91 -9.57 -5.61 -13.89
C GLN A 91 -8.35 -5.99 -13.03
N PRO A 92 -8.35 -7.19 -12.39
CA PRO A 92 -7.27 -7.60 -11.49
C PRO A 92 -5.92 -7.78 -12.20
N GLU A 93 -5.94 -7.92 -13.54
CA GLU A 93 -4.76 -8.05 -14.40
C GLU A 93 -3.95 -6.77 -14.56
N LEU A 94 -4.50 -5.60 -14.24
CA LEU A 94 -3.78 -4.33 -14.33
C LEU A 94 -2.69 -4.27 -13.26
N ARG A 95 -1.49 -3.89 -13.66
CA ARG A 95 -0.32 -3.86 -12.78
C ARG A 95 0.14 -2.43 -12.55
N ALA A 96 0.25 -2.01 -11.29
CA ALA A 96 0.71 -0.67 -10.96
C ALA A 96 2.10 -0.35 -11.52
N ILE A 97 2.99 -1.36 -11.63
CA ILE A 97 4.34 -1.19 -12.16
C ILE A 97 4.37 -0.71 -13.61
N ASP A 98 3.32 -0.98 -14.39
CA ASP A 98 3.27 -0.62 -15.81
C ASP A 98 2.89 0.87 -16.02
N ALA A 99 2.37 1.54 -14.98
CA ALA A 99 1.95 2.95 -15.02
C ALA A 99 2.71 3.86 -14.01
N TYR A 100 3.48 3.28 -13.09
CA TYR A 100 4.17 4.06 -12.06
C TYR A 100 5.23 4.97 -12.62
N ASN A 101 5.16 6.25 -12.26
CA ASN A 101 6.16 7.26 -12.61
C ASN A 101 7.01 7.65 -11.38
N PRO A 102 8.26 7.16 -11.23
CA PRO A 102 9.13 7.50 -10.11
C PRO A 102 9.58 8.98 -10.11
N ARG A 103 9.41 9.68 -11.23
CA ARG A 103 9.75 11.11 -11.39
C ARG A 103 8.57 12.04 -11.14
N GLU A 104 7.40 11.48 -10.81
CA GLU A 104 6.23 12.27 -10.46
C GLU A 104 6.55 13.15 -9.22
N ALA A 105 6.10 14.42 -9.24
CA ALA A 105 6.47 15.41 -8.23
C ALA A 105 6.05 15.00 -6.80
N LEU A 106 4.91 14.30 -6.64
CA LEU A 106 4.46 13.82 -5.34
C LEU A 106 5.42 12.79 -4.74
N VAL A 107 6.11 11.96 -5.55
CA VAL A 107 7.12 11.01 -5.05
C VAL A 107 8.26 11.75 -4.35
N THR A 108 8.75 12.82 -4.99
CA THR A 108 9.79 13.68 -4.39
C THR A 108 9.25 14.44 -3.18
N TRP A 109 8.02 14.91 -3.25
CA TRP A 109 7.38 15.67 -2.18
C TRP A 109 7.21 14.82 -0.91
N VAL A 110 6.63 13.62 -0.99
CA VAL A 110 6.46 12.74 0.19
C VAL A 110 7.80 12.30 0.77
N ARG A 111 8.82 12.07 -0.07
CA ARG A 111 10.18 11.81 0.37
C ARG A 111 10.75 12.96 1.19
N GLY A 112 10.45 14.20 0.82
CA GLY A 112 10.85 15.40 1.57
C GLY A 112 10.31 15.45 3.00
N PHE A 113 9.23 14.71 3.29
CA PHE A 113 8.68 14.51 4.64
C PHE A 113 9.12 13.20 5.31
N GLY A 114 10.15 12.55 4.77
CA GLY A 114 10.73 11.34 5.37
C GLY A 114 10.04 10.03 4.98
N VAL A 115 9.08 10.04 4.06
CA VAL A 115 8.49 8.81 3.52
C VAL A 115 9.44 8.19 2.51
N THR A 116 10.07 7.07 2.89
CA THR A 116 11.12 6.40 2.10
C THR A 116 10.63 5.17 1.34
N THR A 117 9.45 4.69 1.69
CA THR A 117 8.81 3.53 1.08
C THR A 117 7.32 3.78 1.01
N ILE A 118 6.70 3.43 -0.10
CA ILE A 118 5.25 3.53 -0.29
C ILE A 118 4.69 2.20 -0.82
N HIS A 119 3.54 1.80 -0.30
CA HIS A 119 2.66 0.83 -0.92
C HIS A 119 1.70 1.61 -1.81
N THR A 120 1.90 1.55 -3.11
CA THR A 120 1.15 2.35 -4.09
C THR A 120 0.54 1.46 -5.17
N GLY A 121 -0.45 1.99 -5.86
CA GLY A 121 -1.07 1.26 -6.96
C GLY A 121 -2.45 1.78 -7.31
N HIS A 122 -3.25 0.86 -7.85
CA HIS A 122 -4.61 1.18 -8.23
C HIS A 122 -5.46 1.52 -7.01
N GLY A 123 -6.07 2.69 -7.05
CA GLY A 123 -6.92 3.20 -5.99
C GLY A 123 -8.37 2.72 -6.07
N PRO A 124 -9.19 3.09 -5.07
CA PRO A 124 -10.62 2.77 -5.06
C PRO A 124 -11.38 3.52 -6.15
N GLY A 125 -12.42 2.90 -6.70
CA GLY A 125 -13.28 3.54 -7.71
C GLY A 125 -14.02 2.60 -8.64
N VAL A 126 -13.59 1.32 -8.68
CA VAL A 126 -14.27 0.19 -9.33
C VAL A 126 -14.16 -1.03 -8.42
N LEU A 127 -14.90 -2.10 -8.72
CA LEU A 127 -14.96 -3.28 -7.85
C LEU A 127 -13.60 -3.96 -7.66
N VAL A 128 -12.83 -4.15 -8.74
CA VAL A 128 -11.43 -4.59 -8.70
C VAL A 128 -10.63 -3.72 -9.65
N SER A 129 -9.74 -2.90 -9.11
CA SER A 129 -9.04 -1.88 -9.88
C SER A 129 -7.68 -2.32 -10.40
N GLY A 130 -7.08 -3.37 -9.85
CA GLY A 130 -5.78 -3.88 -10.29
C GLY A 130 -4.86 -4.23 -9.14
N GLN A 131 -3.61 -4.52 -9.48
CA GLN A 131 -2.57 -4.87 -8.51
C GLN A 131 -1.88 -3.62 -7.98
N THR A 132 -1.47 -3.69 -6.72
CA THR A 132 -0.62 -2.68 -6.08
C THR A 132 0.82 -3.17 -6.02
N MET A 133 1.76 -2.28 -5.67
CA MET A 133 3.17 -2.60 -5.52
C MET A 133 3.81 -1.88 -4.34
N ILE A 134 4.99 -2.31 -3.91
CA ILE A 134 5.80 -1.62 -2.91
C ILE A 134 7.07 -1.10 -3.56
N VAL A 135 7.34 0.19 -3.38
CA VAL A 135 8.50 0.86 -3.95
C VAL A 135 9.21 1.77 -2.95
N LYS A 136 10.49 2.02 -3.20
CA LYS A 136 11.23 3.13 -2.59
C LYS A 136 10.86 4.43 -3.31
N THR A 137 10.86 5.53 -2.57
CA THR A 137 10.63 6.88 -3.12
C THR A 137 11.89 7.47 -3.76
N VAL A 138 12.77 6.64 -4.29
CA VAL A 138 14.03 6.99 -4.95
C VAL A 138 14.11 6.33 -6.32
N GLY A 139 15.13 6.71 -7.11
CA GLY A 139 15.34 6.17 -8.44
C GLY A 139 14.77 7.05 -9.54
N ASN A 140 15.17 6.75 -10.78
CA ASN A 140 14.77 7.45 -12.00
C ASN A 140 13.87 6.59 -12.90
N ASP A 141 13.83 5.30 -12.62
CA ASP A 141 12.90 4.36 -13.23
C ASP A 141 12.34 3.38 -12.18
N VAL A 142 11.32 2.65 -12.56
CA VAL A 142 10.60 1.75 -11.65
C VAL A 142 11.46 0.55 -11.23
N GLN A 143 12.40 0.11 -12.07
CA GLN A 143 13.25 -1.05 -11.76
C GLN A 143 14.24 -0.75 -10.61
N GLU A 144 14.68 0.51 -10.51
CA GLU A 144 15.52 0.97 -9.38
C GLU A 144 14.70 1.10 -8.08
N ALA A 145 13.41 1.45 -8.20
CA ALA A 145 12.54 1.76 -7.05
C ALA A 145 11.82 0.53 -6.48
N VAL A 146 11.50 -0.45 -7.32
CA VAL A 146 10.59 -1.55 -6.94
C VAL A 146 11.19 -2.49 -5.89
N ILE A 147 10.39 -2.78 -4.86
CA ILE A 147 10.65 -3.82 -3.84
C ILE A 147 9.79 -5.05 -4.12
N ASN A 148 8.50 -4.83 -4.35
CA ASN A 148 7.54 -5.87 -4.70
C ASN A 148 6.63 -5.37 -5.82
N PRO A 149 6.70 -5.94 -7.03
CA PRO A 149 5.96 -5.46 -8.20
C PRO A 149 4.47 -5.81 -8.17
N ALA A 150 4.05 -6.76 -7.32
CA ALA A 150 2.67 -7.24 -7.19
C ALA A 150 2.39 -7.58 -5.72
N ALA A 151 2.02 -6.58 -4.93
CA ALA A 151 1.88 -6.70 -3.48
C ALA A 151 0.49 -7.21 -3.07
N MET A 152 -0.57 -6.59 -3.60
CA MET A 152 -1.96 -6.92 -3.28
C MET A 152 -2.85 -6.65 -4.49
N VAL A 153 -4.08 -7.18 -4.47
CA VAL A 153 -5.15 -6.85 -5.43
C VAL A 153 -6.09 -5.84 -4.79
N ALA A 154 -6.23 -4.65 -5.39
CA ALA A 154 -7.09 -3.59 -4.90
C ALA A 154 -8.55 -3.85 -5.25
N VAL A 155 -9.39 -3.93 -4.23
CA VAL A 155 -10.83 -4.18 -4.28
C VAL A 155 -11.55 -3.04 -3.57
N THR A 156 -12.69 -2.61 -4.08
CA THR A 156 -13.53 -1.61 -3.43
C THR A 156 -14.94 -2.17 -3.25
N LEU A 157 -15.48 -2.05 -2.05
CA LEU A 157 -16.88 -2.38 -1.75
C LEU A 157 -17.66 -1.14 -1.32
N GLY A 158 -18.97 -1.21 -1.39
CA GLY A 158 -19.83 -0.08 -1.06
C GLY A 158 -19.98 0.91 -2.23
N ASN A 159 -20.28 2.18 -1.91
CA ASN A 159 -20.59 3.19 -2.93
C ASN A 159 -19.39 3.52 -3.82
N GLY A 160 -18.16 3.36 -3.34
CA GLY A 160 -16.95 3.63 -4.11
C GLY A 160 -16.84 2.81 -5.40
N ALA A 161 -17.37 1.58 -5.38
CA ALA A 161 -17.40 0.69 -6.54
C ALA A 161 -18.73 0.69 -7.29
N ARG A 162 -19.72 1.48 -6.85
CA ARG A 162 -21.05 1.52 -7.47
C ARG A 162 -20.98 2.25 -8.80
N ALA A 163 -21.33 1.57 -9.87
CA ALA A 163 -21.45 2.21 -11.17
C ALA A 163 -22.63 3.18 -11.20
N SER A 164 -22.43 4.35 -11.80
CA SER A 164 -23.52 5.34 -12.03
C SER A 164 -24.53 4.84 -13.07
N SER A 165 -24.06 4.01 -14.01
CA SER A 165 -24.88 3.26 -14.96
C SER A 165 -24.26 1.88 -15.17
N GLY A 166 -25.08 0.85 -15.32
CA GLY A 166 -24.60 -0.51 -15.52
C GLY A 166 -24.33 -1.29 -14.21
N SER A 167 -23.27 -2.08 -14.17
CA SER A 167 -22.98 -3.02 -13.07
C SER A 167 -21.56 -2.79 -12.51
N PRO A 168 -21.38 -2.94 -11.19
CA PRO A 168 -22.38 -3.29 -10.17
C PRO A 168 -23.20 -2.08 -9.67
N GLY A 169 -24.51 -2.24 -9.57
CA GLY A 169 -25.42 -1.23 -9.02
C GLY A 169 -25.75 -1.42 -7.53
N THR A 170 -25.46 -2.59 -6.95
CA THR A 170 -25.77 -2.93 -5.56
C THR A 170 -24.66 -3.73 -4.90
N ARG A 171 -24.60 -3.70 -3.55
CA ARG A 171 -23.65 -4.51 -2.75
C ARG A 171 -23.77 -6.00 -3.03
N SER A 172 -25.01 -6.51 -3.11
CA SER A 172 -25.24 -7.93 -3.43
C SER A 172 -24.65 -8.31 -4.78
N LYS A 173 -24.76 -7.43 -5.78
CA LYS A 173 -24.15 -7.66 -7.11
C LYS A 173 -22.63 -7.65 -7.05
N MET A 174 -22.01 -6.75 -6.27
CA MET A 174 -20.55 -6.72 -6.07
C MET A 174 -20.03 -8.06 -5.55
N ILE A 175 -20.64 -8.56 -4.48
CA ILE A 175 -20.24 -9.84 -3.88
C ILE A 175 -20.52 -11.02 -4.83
N ALA A 176 -21.64 -11.02 -5.53
CA ALA A 176 -21.93 -12.05 -6.52
C ALA A 176 -20.91 -12.09 -7.66
N MET A 177 -20.44 -10.92 -8.11
CA MET A 177 -19.40 -10.81 -9.14
C MET A 177 -18.05 -11.33 -8.63
N LEU A 178 -17.59 -10.89 -7.45
CA LEU A 178 -16.35 -11.39 -6.84
C LEU A 178 -16.41 -12.91 -6.65
N ARG A 179 -17.50 -13.42 -6.06
CA ARG A 179 -17.68 -14.86 -5.85
C ARG A 179 -17.61 -15.65 -7.16
N SER A 180 -18.26 -15.13 -8.22
CA SER A 180 -18.22 -15.77 -9.53
C SER A 180 -16.81 -15.87 -10.09
N GLU A 181 -16.00 -14.83 -9.97
CA GLU A 181 -14.62 -14.87 -10.47
C GLU A 181 -13.72 -15.75 -9.61
N LEU A 182 -13.87 -15.72 -8.28
CA LEU A 182 -13.12 -16.63 -7.39
C LEU A 182 -13.44 -18.10 -7.68
N ILE A 183 -14.73 -18.45 -7.92
CA ILE A 183 -15.13 -19.81 -8.31
C ILE A 183 -14.51 -20.21 -9.66
N LYS A 184 -14.46 -19.29 -10.64
CA LYS A 184 -13.77 -19.56 -11.92
C LYS A 184 -12.28 -19.80 -11.70
N ALA A 185 -11.64 -18.98 -10.89
CA ALA A 185 -10.21 -19.11 -10.59
C ALA A 185 -9.86 -20.40 -9.83
N GLN A 186 -10.76 -20.90 -8.96
CA GLN A 186 -10.58 -22.23 -8.34
C GLN A 186 -10.47 -23.38 -9.35
N ASN A 187 -11.14 -23.25 -10.49
CA ASN A 187 -11.15 -24.26 -11.56
C ASN A 187 -10.17 -23.93 -12.69
N TYR A 188 -9.43 -22.84 -12.60
CA TYR A 188 -8.49 -22.43 -13.63
C TYR A 188 -7.17 -23.22 -13.52
N THR A 189 -6.78 -23.89 -14.62
CA THR A 189 -5.53 -24.65 -14.71
C THR A 189 -4.46 -23.94 -15.57
N GLY A 190 -4.87 -23.06 -16.47
CA GLY A 190 -3.98 -22.41 -17.44
C GLY A 190 -3.54 -23.31 -18.60
N GLU A 191 -4.04 -24.56 -18.70
CA GLU A 191 -3.61 -25.53 -19.71
C GLU A 191 -4.11 -25.18 -21.14
N ASP A 192 -5.33 -24.67 -21.25
CA ASP A 192 -5.92 -24.36 -22.57
C ASP A 192 -5.45 -23.02 -23.12
N ALA A 193 -5.48 -21.98 -22.29
CA ALA A 193 -5.04 -20.63 -22.64
C ALA A 193 -4.71 -19.83 -21.37
N ARG A 194 -3.72 -18.97 -21.48
CA ARG A 194 -3.35 -18.07 -20.40
C ARG A 194 -4.40 -16.97 -20.23
N ASP A 195 -4.93 -16.79 -19.01
CA ASP A 195 -5.84 -15.73 -18.61
C ASP A 195 -5.26 -14.97 -17.43
N LEU A 196 -4.73 -13.76 -17.67
CA LEU A 196 -4.07 -12.92 -16.65
C LEU A 196 -5.00 -12.56 -15.49
N ARG A 197 -6.30 -12.45 -15.76
CA ARG A 197 -7.31 -12.17 -14.76
C ARG A 197 -7.48 -13.37 -13.81
N MET A 198 -7.59 -14.57 -14.38
CA MET A 198 -7.70 -15.80 -13.61
C MET A 198 -6.41 -16.11 -12.84
N GLU A 199 -5.23 -15.85 -13.45
CA GLU A 199 -3.94 -15.98 -12.77
C GLU A 199 -3.87 -15.12 -11.51
N THR A 200 -4.35 -13.86 -11.58
CA THR A 200 -4.35 -12.95 -10.44
C THR A 200 -5.30 -13.44 -9.33
N PHE A 201 -6.52 -13.85 -9.66
CA PHE A 201 -7.42 -14.40 -8.64
C PHE A 201 -6.94 -15.74 -8.08
N LYS A 202 -6.25 -16.54 -8.91
CA LYS A 202 -5.64 -17.78 -8.42
C LYS A 202 -4.51 -17.50 -7.44
N ALA A 203 -3.64 -16.52 -7.69
CA ALA A 203 -2.61 -16.10 -6.74
C ALA A 203 -3.20 -15.65 -5.39
N VAL A 204 -4.41 -15.05 -5.40
CA VAL A 204 -5.13 -14.71 -4.16
C VAL A 204 -5.61 -15.99 -3.45
N LEU A 205 -6.19 -16.94 -4.17
CA LEU A 205 -6.68 -18.20 -3.61
C LEU A 205 -5.55 -19.09 -3.07
N ASP A 206 -4.39 -19.05 -3.70
CA ASP A 206 -3.20 -19.82 -3.31
C ASP A 206 -2.42 -19.14 -2.15
N GLY A 207 -2.86 -17.96 -1.68
CA GLY A 207 -2.21 -17.21 -0.60
C GLY A 207 -0.91 -16.50 -1.00
N GLU A 208 -0.61 -16.42 -2.29
CA GLU A 208 0.58 -15.72 -2.82
C GLU A 208 0.36 -14.20 -2.83
N MET A 209 -0.89 -13.75 -2.92
CA MET A 209 -1.29 -12.36 -2.93
C MET A 209 -2.50 -12.12 -2.03
N ARG A 210 -2.53 -10.98 -1.34
CA ARG A 210 -3.68 -10.56 -0.51
C ARG A 210 -4.63 -9.68 -1.31
N MET A 211 -5.88 -9.59 -0.87
CA MET A 211 -6.78 -8.52 -1.31
C MET A 211 -6.67 -7.32 -0.37
N LEU A 212 -6.45 -6.13 -0.94
CA LEU A 212 -6.58 -4.84 -0.27
C LEU A 212 -8.00 -4.33 -0.48
N VAL A 213 -8.85 -4.39 0.54
CA VAL A 213 -10.28 -4.11 0.38
C VAL A 213 -10.63 -2.76 1.00
N THR A 214 -10.80 -1.75 0.16
CA THR A 214 -11.31 -0.44 0.58
C THR A 214 -12.80 -0.56 0.88
N VAL A 215 -13.16 -0.32 2.14
CA VAL A 215 -14.52 -0.48 2.66
C VAL A 215 -14.75 0.49 3.81
N GLU A 216 -15.94 1.08 3.93
CA GLU A 216 -16.22 2.12 4.92
C GLU A 216 -17.17 1.66 6.03
N ARG A 217 -18.26 0.98 5.68
CA ARG A 217 -19.36 0.66 6.58
C ARG A 217 -19.18 -0.68 7.31
N ALA A 218 -19.58 -0.74 8.57
CA ALA A 218 -19.50 -1.94 9.40
C ALA A 218 -20.13 -3.18 8.73
N HIS A 219 -21.31 -3.04 8.09
CA HIS A 219 -21.94 -4.17 7.40
C HIS A 219 -21.19 -4.63 6.15
N ASP A 220 -20.49 -3.73 5.45
CA ASP A 220 -19.63 -4.07 4.31
C ASP A 220 -18.34 -4.74 4.81
N ILE A 221 -17.77 -4.28 5.94
CA ILE A 221 -16.63 -4.96 6.61
C ILE A 221 -17.00 -6.40 6.96
N LEU A 222 -18.12 -6.62 7.66
CA LEU A 222 -18.59 -7.97 8.01
C LEU A 222 -18.85 -8.85 6.77
N THR A 223 -19.32 -8.26 5.68
CA THR A 223 -19.52 -8.96 4.42
C THR A 223 -18.19 -9.35 3.78
N THR A 224 -17.17 -8.48 3.88
CA THR A 224 -15.81 -8.75 3.41
C THR A 224 -15.18 -9.89 4.21
N LEU A 225 -15.29 -9.87 5.53
CA LEU A 225 -14.77 -10.95 6.40
C LEU A 225 -15.42 -12.30 6.04
N ARG A 226 -16.75 -12.32 5.84
CA ARG A 226 -17.47 -13.54 5.45
C ARG A 226 -17.04 -14.06 4.07
N LEU A 227 -16.78 -13.19 3.09
CA LEU A 227 -16.25 -13.60 1.79
C LEU A 227 -14.83 -14.17 1.91
N ALA A 228 -13.98 -13.54 2.73
CA ALA A 228 -12.63 -14.02 2.98
C ALA A 228 -12.64 -15.42 3.63
N GLU A 229 -13.52 -15.64 4.61
CA GLU A 229 -13.71 -16.95 5.25
C GLU A 229 -14.23 -18.01 4.25
N GLU A 230 -15.21 -17.65 3.40
CA GLU A 230 -15.82 -18.54 2.40
C GLU A 230 -14.79 -19.12 1.42
N PHE A 231 -13.79 -18.33 1.05
CA PHE A 231 -12.76 -18.72 0.07
C PHE A 231 -11.39 -19.03 0.66
N GLY A 232 -11.21 -18.81 1.97
CA GLY A 232 -9.92 -19.02 2.65
C GLY A 232 -8.85 -18.04 2.18
N ILE A 233 -9.21 -16.82 1.82
CA ILE A 233 -8.29 -15.82 1.26
C ILE A 233 -7.84 -14.80 2.31
N ASP A 234 -6.61 -14.35 2.17
CA ASP A 234 -6.03 -13.30 3.00
C ASP A 234 -6.45 -11.91 2.51
N ILE A 235 -6.91 -11.07 3.43
CA ILE A 235 -7.32 -9.70 3.15
C ILE A 235 -6.64 -8.69 4.08
N VAL A 236 -6.60 -7.44 3.62
CA VAL A 236 -6.30 -6.25 4.43
C VAL A 236 -7.46 -5.28 4.22
N LEU A 237 -8.06 -4.80 5.29
CA LEU A 237 -9.09 -3.76 5.21
C LEU A 237 -8.41 -2.40 5.04
N ASP A 238 -8.92 -1.60 4.12
CA ASP A 238 -8.42 -0.26 3.83
C ASP A 238 -9.51 0.78 4.08
N SER A 239 -9.16 1.93 4.64
CA SER A 239 -10.03 3.00 5.12
C SER A 239 -10.86 2.57 6.35
N ALA A 240 -11.79 1.66 6.20
CA ALA A 240 -12.58 0.99 7.23
C ALA A 240 -13.14 1.95 8.30
N SER A 241 -13.75 3.06 7.88
CA SER A 241 -14.18 4.17 8.76
C SER A 241 -15.08 3.75 9.94
N GLU A 242 -15.83 2.66 9.82
CA GLU A 242 -16.67 2.10 10.89
C GLU A 242 -16.07 0.82 11.53
N ALA A 243 -14.76 0.57 11.38
CA ALA A 243 -14.11 -0.61 11.98
C ALA A 243 -14.28 -0.69 13.50
N TYR A 244 -14.33 0.44 14.18
CA TYR A 244 -14.55 0.52 15.64
C TYR A 244 -15.89 -0.11 16.10
N LEU A 245 -16.88 -0.21 15.23
CA LEU A 245 -18.16 -0.87 15.52
C LEU A 245 -18.11 -2.40 15.48
N VAL A 246 -17.07 -2.97 14.85
CA VAL A 246 -16.93 -4.42 14.58
C VAL A 246 -15.52 -4.92 14.90
N THR A 247 -14.86 -4.29 15.86
CA THR A 247 -13.47 -4.58 16.25
C THR A 247 -13.28 -6.05 16.68
N ASP A 248 -14.23 -6.61 17.41
CA ASP A 248 -14.14 -8.00 17.87
C ASP A 248 -14.15 -8.99 16.71
N GLN A 249 -14.96 -8.75 15.68
CA GLN A 249 -15.02 -9.60 14.49
C GLN A 249 -13.75 -9.47 13.66
N ILE A 250 -13.19 -8.26 13.53
CA ILE A 250 -11.92 -8.03 12.83
C ILE A 250 -10.78 -8.74 13.56
N LYS A 251 -10.70 -8.62 14.90
CA LYS A 251 -9.72 -9.32 15.73
C LYS A 251 -9.85 -10.83 15.63
N ALA A 252 -11.08 -11.35 15.71
CA ALA A 252 -11.33 -12.79 15.60
C ALA A 252 -10.91 -13.36 14.23
N ALA A 253 -11.06 -12.57 13.17
CA ALA A 253 -10.61 -12.94 11.82
C ALA A 253 -9.09 -12.75 11.61
N GLY A 254 -8.36 -12.09 12.53
CA GLY A 254 -6.93 -11.84 12.40
C GLY A 254 -6.56 -10.87 11.26
N VAL A 255 -7.50 -10.02 10.82
CA VAL A 255 -7.35 -9.14 9.67
C VAL A 255 -6.72 -7.81 10.07
N SER A 256 -5.73 -7.37 9.30
CA SER A 256 -5.09 -6.05 9.46
C SER A 256 -5.96 -4.95 8.86
N VAL A 257 -5.88 -3.74 9.46
CA VAL A 257 -6.60 -2.55 9.00
C VAL A 257 -5.62 -1.43 8.70
N ILE A 258 -5.73 -0.82 7.54
CA ILE A 258 -5.08 0.45 7.18
C ILE A 258 -6.09 1.56 7.40
N THR A 259 -5.81 2.46 8.35
CA THR A 259 -6.65 3.63 8.61
C THR A 259 -6.08 4.85 7.89
N HIS A 260 -6.96 5.68 7.34
CA HIS A 260 -6.58 6.94 6.72
C HIS A 260 -6.89 8.12 7.64
N PRO A 261 -6.10 9.20 7.61
CA PRO A 261 -6.38 10.41 8.38
C PRO A 261 -7.77 10.96 8.06
N THR A 262 -8.53 11.29 9.10
CA THR A 262 -9.86 11.91 8.99
C THR A 262 -9.75 13.42 8.78
N MET A 263 -8.91 13.86 7.83
CA MET A 263 -8.61 15.28 7.55
C MET A 263 -9.84 16.10 7.14
N ALA A 264 -10.82 15.43 6.51
CA ALA A 264 -12.08 16.07 6.16
C ALA A 264 -13.22 15.08 6.46
N ARG A 265 -14.23 15.56 7.18
CA ARG A 265 -15.48 14.81 7.34
C ARG A 265 -16.28 14.95 6.05
N HIS A 266 -16.44 13.85 5.37
CA HIS A 266 -17.28 13.78 4.18
C HIS A 266 -18.60 13.12 4.54
N GLY A 267 -19.66 13.52 3.86
CA GLY A 267 -20.95 12.83 3.93
C GLY A 267 -20.88 11.41 3.33
N GLY A 268 -22.02 10.75 3.19
CA GLY A 268 -22.11 9.43 2.59
C GLY A 268 -21.57 8.32 3.49
N GLU A 269 -20.76 7.42 2.95
CA GLU A 269 -20.27 6.25 3.69
C GLU A 269 -19.24 6.59 4.76
N ARG A 270 -18.54 7.72 4.64
CA ARG A 270 -17.56 8.23 5.61
C ARG A 270 -18.16 9.19 6.65
N ALA A 271 -19.48 9.31 6.70
CA ALA A 271 -20.16 10.23 7.64
C ALA A 271 -19.81 9.93 9.12
N ASN A 272 -19.54 8.67 9.45
CA ASN A 272 -19.19 8.20 10.78
C ASN A 272 -17.68 8.06 11.03
N ALA A 273 -16.83 8.56 10.11
CA ALA A 273 -15.40 8.58 10.34
C ALA A 273 -15.07 9.40 11.58
N THR A 274 -14.24 8.85 12.47
CA THR A 274 -13.84 9.47 13.74
C THR A 274 -12.35 9.28 13.97
N PHE A 275 -11.73 10.18 14.74
CA PHE A 275 -10.35 10.03 15.18
C PHE A 275 -10.14 8.83 16.13
N GLU A 276 -11.22 8.33 16.73
CA GLU A 276 -11.21 7.15 17.59
C GLU A 276 -11.13 5.83 16.80
N ALA A 277 -11.26 5.87 15.47
CA ALA A 277 -11.24 4.66 14.64
C ALA A 277 -9.89 3.90 14.70
N ALA A 278 -8.82 4.56 15.15
CA ALA A 278 -7.48 3.98 15.28
C ALA A 278 -7.10 3.61 16.72
N SER A 279 -7.99 3.83 17.70
CA SER A 279 -7.81 3.48 19.13
C SER A 279 -8.56 2.16 19.50
#